data_4934184528e0d786766706d920869bba
#
_entry.id   4934184528e0d786766706d920869bba
#
_cell.length_a   1.000
_cell.length_b   1.000
_cell.length_c   1.000
_cell.angle_alpha   90.00
_cell.angle_beta   90.00
_cell.angle_gamma   90.00
#
_symmetry.space_group_name_H-M   'P 1'
#
loop_
_entity.id
_entity.type
_entity.pdbx_description
1 polymer ?
#
loop_
_entity_poly.entity_id
_entity_poly.type
_entity_poly.pdbx_seq_one_letter_code
_entity_poly.pdbx_strand_id
1 'polypeptide(L)'
;MASVNTQFSIAVHVLAAIAHHEGVFTSEILAGSVNANPVFVKRILVKLSKAKLATTTVGRSGGYGLARSPKSISLLDIYSAVNPPNAFAIHAYPKTKECVVSSNIKEIMSDVLVGTQEAVRFPIWILI
;
A
#
# COMPACT_ATOMS: atom_id res chain seq x y z
N MET A 1 -9.87 11.04 18.23
CA MET A 1 -8.68 10.20 18.08
C MET A 1 -8.41 9.98 16.61
N ALA A 2 -7.19 10.22 16.18
CA ALA A 2 -6.83 9.99 14.77
C ALA A 2 -6.83 8.48 14.49
N SER A 3 -7.49 8.07 13.43
CA SER A 3 -7.44 6.69 12.98
C SER A 3 -6.11 6.42 12.30
N VAL A 4 -5.50 5.29 12.62
CA VAL A 4 -4.26 4.85 11.99
C VAL A 4 -4.62 4.01 10.78
N ASN A 5 -4.07 4.36 9.63
CA ASN A 5 -4.31 3.62 8.41
C ASN A 5 -3.35 2.42 8.34
N THR A 6 -3.89 1.22 8.49
CA THR A 6 -3.11 -0.02 8.46
C THR A 6 -3.18 -0.74 7.11
N GLN A 7 -3.85 -0.17 6.13
CA GLN A 7 -4.05 -0.82 4.83
C GLN A 7 -2.72 -1.19 4.15
N PHE A 8 -1.76 -0.28 4.15
CA PHE A 8 -0.47 -0.53 3.53
C PHE A 8 0.26 -1.69 4.21
N SER A 9 0.33 -1.67 5.54
CA SER A 9 1.00 -2.72 6.31
C SER A 9 0.34 -4.09 6.09
N ILE A 10 -0.97 -4.14 6.11
CA ILE A 10 -1.72 -5.39 5.86
C ILE A 10 -1.50 -5.87 4.43
N ALA A 11 -1.51 -4.97 3.45
CA ALA A 11 -1.28 -5.32 2.05
C ALA A 11 0.11 -5.93 1.84
N VAL A 12 1.14 -5.35 2.45
CA VAL A 12 2.51 -5.88 2.39
C VAL A 12 2.56 -7.26 3.03
N HIS A 13 1.97 -7.42 4.20
CA HIS A 13 1.95 -8.69 4.93
C HIS A 13 1.26 -9.79 4.11
N VAL A 14 0.11 -9.47 3.53
CA VAL A 14 -0.67 -10.42 2.73
C VAL A 14 0.14 -10.89 1.50
N LEU A 15 0.71 -9.98 0.75
CA LEU A 15 1.49 -10.34 -0.43
C LEU A 15 2.77 -11.10 -0.07
N ALA A 16 3.43 -10.73 1.02
CA ALA A 16 4.61 -11.43 1.52
C ALA A 16 4.25 -12.85 1.95
N ALA A 17 3.12 -13.05 2.61
CA ALA A 17 2.65 -14.37 3.01
C ALA A 17 2.36 -15.26 1.81
N ILE A 18 1.68 -14.73 0.79
CA ILE A 18 1.40 -15.45 -0.45
C ILE A 18 2.70 -15.84 -1.13
N ALA A 19 3.65 -14.91 -1.23
CA ALA A 19 4.93 -15.15 -1.86
C ALA A 19 5.75 -16.21 -1.13
N HIS A 20 5.78 -16.15 0.20
CA HIS A 20 6.55 -17.07 1.02
C HIS A 20 6.04 -18.51 0.93
N HIS A 21 4.73 -18.69 0.95
CA HIS A 21 4.11 -20.02 0.94
C HIS A 21 3.83 -20.57 -0.47
N GLU A 22 4.01 -19.74 -1.48
CA GLU A 22 3.80 -20.10 -2.90
C GLU A 22 2.47 -20.81 -3.13
N GLY A 23 1.45 -20.07 -3.51
CA GLY A 23 0.16 -20.68 -3.78
C GLY A 23 -0.97 -19.69 -3.85
N VAL A 24 -2.16 -20.23 -3.64
CA VAL A 24 -3.41 -19.48 -3.67
C VAL A 24 -4.10 -19.66 -2.33
N PHE A 25 -4.51 -18.57 -1.72
CA PHE A 25 -5.05 -18.55 -0.37
C PHE A 25 -6.36 -17.79 -0.31
N THR A 26 -7.29 -18.26 0.54
CA THR A 26 -8.56 -17.58 0.77
C THR A 26 -8.36 -16.32 1.60
N SER A 27 -9.32 -15.40 1.52
CA SER A 27 -9.29 -14.19 2.35
C SER A 27 -9.32 -14.52 3.84
N GLU A 28 -9.99 -15.60 4.22
CA GLU A 28 -10.08 -16.05 5.62
C GLU A 28 -8.72 -16.50 6.14
N ILE A 29 -7.99 -17.27 5.36
CA ILE A 29 -6.64 -17.72 5.73
C ILE A 29 -5.71 -16.52 5.86
N LEU A 30 -5.76 -15.62 4.88
CA LEU A 30 -4.93 -14.42 4.90
C LEU A 30 -5.29 -13.50 6.07
N ALA A 31 -6.58 -13.35 6.36
CA ALA A 31 -7.04 -12.56 7.51
C ALA A 31 -6.52 -13.13 8.83
N GLY A 32 -6.48 -14.44 8.96
CA GLY A 32 -5.88 -15.10 10.12
C GLY A 32 -4.40 -14.80 10.26
N SER A 33 -3.66 -14.81 9.14
CA SER A 33 -2.24 -14.50 9.14
C SER A 33 -1.93 -13.06 9.59
N VAL A 34 -2.73 -12.11 9.15
CA VAL A 34 -2.52 -10.69 9.48
C VAL A 34 -3.28 -10.24 10.72
N ASN A 35 -4.07 -11.12 11.31
CA ASN A 35 -4.92 -10.82 12.47
C ASN A 35 -5.85 -9.63 12.21
N ALA A 36 -6.57 -9.69 11.10
CA ALA A 36 -7.49 -8.64 10.70
C ALA A 36 -8.83 -9.24 10.28
N ASN A 37 -9.84 -8.38 10.16
CA ASN A 37 -11.18 -8.79 9.73
C ASN A 37 -11.13 -9.25 8.26
N PRO A 38 -11.70 -10.44 7.93
CA PRO A 38 -11.70 -10.94 6.56
C PRO A 38 -12.32 -10.00 5.52
N VAL A 39 -13.36 -9.27 5.88
CA VAL A 39 -14.00 -8.30 4.98
C VAL A 39 -13.04 -7.17 4.63
N PHE A 40 -12.31 -6.69 5.61
CA PHE A 40 -11.30 -5.64 5.42
C PHE A 40 -10.16 -6.13 4.54
N VAL A 41 -9.66 -7.34 4.81
CA VAL A 41 -8.60 -7.98 4.01
C VAL A 41 -9.08 -8.16 2.56
N LYS A 42 -10.32 -8.58 2.36
CA LYS A 42 -10.89 -8.75 1.02
C LYS A 42 -10.91 -7.44 0.24
N ARG A 43 -11.24 -6.33 0.90
CA ARG A 43 -11.19 -5.01 0.27
C ARG A 43 -9.79 -4.64 -0.20
N ILE A 44 -8.79 -4.93 0.62
CA ILE A 44 -7.39 -4.69 0.29
C ILE A 44 -6.98 -5.57 -0.90
N LEU A 45 -7.35 -6.84 -0.88
CA LEU A 45 -7.05 -7.77 -1.98
C LEU A 45 -7.69 -7.34 -3.30
N VAL A 46 -8.88 -6.75 -3.27
CA VAL A 46 -9.52 -6.19 -4.47
C VAL A 46 -8.67 -5.06 -5.04
N LYS A 47 -8.16 -4.18 -4.19
CA LYS A 47 -7.29 -3.07 -4.62
C LYS A 47 -6.00 -3.60 -5.23
N LEU A 48 -5.40 -4.62 -4.62
CA LEU A 48 -4.17 -5.25 -5.11
C LEU A 48 -4.41 -5.95 -6.45
N SER A 49 -5.55 -6.60 -6.61
CA SER A 49 -5.92 -7.25 -7.89
C SER A 49 -6.13 -6.24 -9.00
N LYS A 50 -6.77 -5.11 -8.71
CA LYS A 50 -6.95 -4.02 -9.68
C LYS A 50 -5.63 -3.42 -10.12
N ALA A 51 -4.65 -3.38 -9.23
CA ALA A 51 -3.30 -2.89 -9.53
C ALA A 51 -2.41 -3.96 -10.18
N LYS A 52 -2.95 -5.16 -10.44
CA LYS A 52 -2.24 -6.29 -11.04
C LYS A 52 -1.07 -6.78 -10.20
N LEU A 53 -1.18 -6.66 -8.88
CA LEU A 53 -0.22 -7.21 -7.93
C LEU A 53 -0.67 -8.56 -7.39
N ALA A 54 -1.98 -8.80 -7.37
CA ALA A 54 -2.56 -10.07 -6.96
C ALA A 54 -3.47 -10.62 -8.05
N THR A 55 -3.65 -11.93 -8.04
CA THR A 55 -4.61 -12.62 -8.93
C THR A 55 -5.76 -13.17 -8.10
N THR A 56 -6.91 -13.29 -8.72
CA THR A 56 -8.10 -13.88 -8.10
C THR A 56 -8.50 -15.11 -8.90
N THR A 57 -8.65 -16.25 -8.23
CA THR A 57 -9.14 -17.49 -8.83
C THR A 57 -10.46 -17.85 -8.19
N VAL A 58 -11.48 -18.08 -9.00
CA VAL A 58 -12.83 -18.43 -8.53
C VAL A 58 -12.95 -19.96 -8.46
N GLY A 59 -13.80 -20.44 -7.53
CA GLY A 59 -14.08 -21.87 -7.38
C GLY A 59 -13.57 -22.45 -6.08
N ARG A 60 -13.70 -23.79 -5.93
CA ARG A 60 -13.35 -24.48 -4.69
C ARG A 60 -11.86 -24.39 -4.31
N SER A 61 -11.01 -24.40 -5.32
CA SER A 61 -9.56 -24.27 -5.14
C SER A 61 -9.10 -22.83 -5.33
N GLY A 62 -10.05 -21.90 -5.36
CA GLY A 62 -9.80 -20.50 -5.63
C GLY A 62 -9.26 -19.74 -4.43
N GLY A 63 -8.90 -18.50 -4.70
CA GLY A 63 -8.37 -17.58 -3.71
C GLY A 63 -7.50 -16.53 -4.37
N TYR A 64 -6.53 -16.03 -3.63
CA TYR A 64 -5.66 -14.95 -4.06
C TYR A 64 -4.23 -15.43 -4.15
N GLY A 65 -3.56 -15.07 -5.24
CA GLY A 65 -2.16 -15.37 -5.48
C GLY A 65 -1.41 -14.14 -5.95
N LEU A 66 -0.10 -14.29 -6.23
CA LEU A 66 0.68 -13.20 -6.79
C LEU A 66 0.44 -13.11 -8.31
N ALA A 67 0.30 -11.89 -8.82
CA ALA A 67 0.17 -11.64 -10.26
C ALA A 67 1.51 -11.58 -10.95
N ARG A 68 2.60 -11.35 -10.22
CA ARG A 68 3.94 -11.27 -10.76
C ARG A 68 4.99 -11.60 -9.70
N SER A 69 6.24 -11.77 -10.14
CA SER A 69 7.33 -12.14 -9.26
C SER A 69 7.51 -11.16 -8.09
N PRO A 70 7.81 -11.66 -6.88
CA PRO A 70 8.10 -10.77 -5.75
C PRO A 70 9.22 -9.77 -6.03
N LYS A 71 10.16 -10.10 -6.90
CA LYS A 71 11.25 -9.20 -7.29
C LYS A 71 10.76 -8.01 -8.08
N SER A 72 9.62 -8.14 -8.75
CA SER A 72 9.03 -7.09 -9.58
C SER A 72 7.95 -6.27 -8.86
N ILE A 73 7.67 -6.59 -7.59
CA ILE A 73 6.71 -5.86 -6.77
C ILE A 73 7.47 -5.05 -5.73
N SER A 74 7.35 -3.73 -5.79
CA SER A 74 7.97 -2.85 -4.80
C SER A 74 6.97 -2.46 -3.71
N LEU A 75 7.48 -2.03 -2.57
CA LEU A 75 6.62 -1.46 -1.52
C LEU A 75 5.87 -0.23 -2.04
N LEU A 76 6.49 0.53 -2.95
CA LEU A 76 5.82 1.68 -3.57
C LEU A 76 4.63 1.23 -4.43
N ASP A 77 4.77 0.14 -5.18
CA ASP A 77 3.66 -0.42 -5.96
C ASP A 77 2.48 -0.76 -5.06
N ILE A 78 2.75 -1.39 -3.91
CA ILE A 78 1.71 -1.76 -2.95
C ILE A 78 1.09 -0.51 -2.32
N TYR A 79 1.94 0.44 -1.93
CA TYR A 79 1.48 1.72 -1.36
C TYR A 79 0.52 2.44 -2.31
N SER A 80 0.89 2.52 -3.58
CA SER A 80 0.05 3.16 -4.60
C SER A 80 -1.25 2.39 -4.85
N ALA A 81 -1.19 1.06 -4.80
CA ALA A 81 -2.34 0.19 -5.05
C ALA A 81 -3.44 0.35 -4.00
N VAL A 82 -3.08 0.46 -2.73
CA VAL A 82 -4.08 0.60 -1.67
C VAL A 82 -4.61 2.02 -1.56
N ASN A 83 -4.03 2.93 -2.35
CA ASN A 83 -4.48 4.31 -2.46
C ASN A 83 -4.65 4.99 -1.09
N PRO A 84 -3.60 4.97 -0.23
CA PRO A 84 -3.69 5.57 1.08
C PRO A 84 -3.67 7.09 0.98
N PRO A 85 -4.04 7.80 2.04
CA PRO A 85 -3.81 9.24 2.08
C PRO A 85 -2.31 9.52 1.98
N ASN A 86 -1.95 10.70 1.51
CA ASN A 86 -0.55 11.13 1.47
C ASN A 86 0.09 10.98 2.85
N ALA A 87 1.43 10.80 2.89
CA ALA A 87 2.18 10.66 4.13
C ALA A 87 1.87 11.80 5.12
N PHE A 88 1.65 12.99 4.58
CA PHE A 88 1.14 14.12 5.34
C PHE A 88 0.40 15.05 4.39
N ALA A 89 -0.47 15.90 4.95
CA ALA A 89 -1.19 16.92 4.19
C ALA A 89 -0.47 18.26 4.32
N ILE A 90 -0.55 19.06 3.26
CA ILE A 90 -0.03 20.43 3.28
C ILE A 90 -1.23 21.35 3.47
N HIS A 91 -1.19 22.19 4.51
CA HIS A 91 -2.28 23.09 4.81
C HIS A 91 -2.48 24.13 3.72
N ALA A 92 -3.73 24.54 3.54
CA ALA A 92 -4.07 25.60 2.61
C ALA A 92 -3.85 26.96 3.27
N TYR A 93 -3.27 27.90 2.54
CA TYR A 93 -3.07 29.26 3.02
C TYR A 93 -2.90 30.21 1.82
N PRO A 94 -3.25 31.49 1.96
CA PRO A 94 -3.00 32.44 0.88
C PRO A 94 -1.50 32.78 0.82
N LYS A 95 -0.90 32.71 -0.37
CA LYS A 95 0.48 33.11 -0.57
C LYS A 95 0.59 34.64 -0.47
N THR A 96 1.59 35.10 0.25
CA THR A 96 1.92 36.51 0.28
C THR A 96 3.34 36.74 -0.23
N LYS A 97 3.54 37.72 -1.08
CA LYS A 97 4.86 38.06 -1.61
C LYS A 97 5.78 38.66 -0.55
N GLU A 98 5.20 39.19 0.52
CA GLU A 98 5.93 39.85 1.59
C GLU A 98 6.61 38.87 2.54
N CYS A 99 6.13 37.62 2.60
CA CYS A 99 6.71 36.60 3.47
C CYS A 99 7.40 35.53 2.62
N VAL A 100 8.71 35.47 2.74
CA VAL A 100 9.52 34.48 2.00
C VAL A 100 9.11 33.06 2.36
N VAL A 101 8.84 32.77 3.62
CA VAL A 101 8.39 31.45 4.07
C VAL A 101 7.05 31.11 3.46
N SER A 102 6.05 31.99 3.59
CA SER A 102 4.71 31.78 3.04
C SER A 102 4.72 31.56 1.54
N SER A 103 5.58 32.27 0.80
CA SER A 103 5.63 32.14 -0.66
C SER A 103 6.29 30.86 -1.14
N ASN A 104 7.08 30.16 -0.31
CA ASN A 104 7.87 28.99 -0.71
C ASN A 104 7.55 27.69 0.02
N ILE A 105 6.94 27.77 1.21
CA ILE A 105 6.77 26.59 2.06
C ILE A 105 5.97 25.46 1.38
N LYS A 106 4.97 25.81 0.58
CA LYS A 106 4.13 24.82 -0.11
C LYS A 106 4.94 23.99 -1.10
N GLU A 107 5.80 24.61 -1.90
CA GLU A 107 6.66 23.89 -2.85
C GLU A 107 7.66 23.00 -2.14
N ILE A 108 8.30 23.53 -1.10
CA ILE A 108 9.30 22.77 -0.32
C ILE A 108 8.64 21.57 0.32
N MET A 109 7.48 21.75 0.95
CA MET A 109 6.76 20.63 1.57
C MET A 109 6.24 19.62 0.56
N SER A 110 5.87 20.06 -0.64
CA SER A 110 5.48 19.16 -1.72
C SER A 110 6.65 18.29 -2.16
N ASP A 111 7.86 18.85 -2.28
CA ASP A 111 9.06 18.09 -2.63
C ASP A 111 9.41 17.09 -1.53
N VAL A 112 9.27 17.47 -0.26
CA VAL A 112 9.50 16.57 0.87
C VAL A 112 8.51 15.42 0.84
N LEU A 113 7.25 15.68 0.54
CA LEU A 113 6.21 14.65 0.45
C LEU A 113 6.54 13.62 -0.64
N VAL A 114 6.91 14.10 -1.84
CA VAL A 114 7.32 13.22 -2.94
C VAL A 114 8.52 12.37 -2.54
N GLY A 115 9.55 12.97 -1.95
CA GLY A 115 10.72 12.24 -1.48
C GLY A 115 10.40 11.20 -0.42
N THR A 116 9.47 11.51 0.49
CA THR A 116 9.03 10.57 1.52
C THR A 116 8.35 9.35 0.90
N GLN A 117 7.48 9.57 -0.09
CA GLN A 117 6.78 8.48 -0.77
C GLN A 117 7.73 7.65 -1.63
N GLU A 118 8.69 8.27 -2.30
CA GLU A 118 9.69 7.56 -3.11
C GLU A 118 10.63 6.69 -2.25
N ALA A 119 10.78 6.98 -0.98
CA ALA A 119 11.62 6.20 -0.08
C ALA A 119 11.13 4.76 0.10
N VAL A 120 9.89 4.44 -0.25
CA VAL A 120 9.34 3.08 -0.13
C VAL A 120 9.49 2.24 -1.40
N ARG A 121 10.52 2.48 -2.19
CA ARG A 121 10.79 1.71 -3.42
C ARG A 121 11.56 0.41 -3.18
N PHE A 122 11.34 -0.25 -2.08
CA PHE A 122 11.98 -1.53 -1.81
C PHE A 122 11.17 -2.69 -2.40
N PRO A 123 11.80 -3.68 -3.06
CA PRO A 123 11.07 -4.86 -3.53
C PRO A 123 10.68 -5.76 -2.36
N ILE A 124 9.52 -6.40 -2.47
CA ILE A 124 9.00 -7.20 -1.34
C ILE A 124 9.80 -8.48 -1.10
N TRP A 125 10.58 -8.96 -2.07
CA TRP A 125 11.37 -10.17 -1.88
C TRP A 125 12.36 -10.05 -0.73
N ILE A 126 12.74 -8.82 -0.35
CA ILE A 126 13.61 -8.58 0.81
C ILE A 126 12.94 -9.03 2.11
N LEU A 127 11.60 -9.04 2.15
CA LEU A 127 10.81 -9.37 3.33
C LEU A 127 10.49 -10.87 3.45
N ILE A 128 10.86 -11.64 2.46
CA ILE A 128 10.52 -13.07 2.36
C ILE A 128 11.76 -13.97 2.70
#